data_77f71eeb5d207f4fc635570561e84cc6
#
_entry.id   77f71eeb5d207f4fc635570561e84cc6
#
_cell.length_a   1.000
_cell.length_b   1.000
_cell.length_c   1.000
_cell.angle_alpha   90.00
_cell.angle_beta   90.00
_cell.angle_gamma   90.00
#
_symmetry.space_group_name_H-M   'P 1'
#
loop_
_entity.id
_entity.type
_entity.pdbx_description
1 polymer ?
#
loop_
_entity_poly.entity_id
_entity_poly.type
_entity_poly.pdbx_seq_one_letter_code
_entity_poly.pdbx_strand_id
1 'polypeptide(L)'
;MQYCNELVYEKNLRPLRGKASDDNRNVLKNYLPPMGRKQIDSKYSKRIGTSRQNSKEAEEIVEWVRLNYFVLCEKYRQNEAANQFDEKTILGIITPFKGQSAMIKSMIKRQLPEIEGNIAVGTVHTFQGAERNVIIFSSVYGSEEGCYFINSNKSLMNVAVSRAKDSFLVFGDSGCLEGNPKSAGGMLKRMTEREII
;
A
#
# COMPACT_ATOMS: atom_id res chain seq x y z
N MET A 1 -6.38 -7.94 7.27
CA MET A 1 -7.27 -7.98 8.44
C MET A 1 -6.56 -8.12 9.77
N GLN A 2 -5.53 -8.96 9.92
CA GLN A 2 -4.81 -9.14 11.20
C GLN A 2 -4.25 -7.81 11.74
N TYR A 3 -3.62 -6.98 10.89
CA TYR A 3 -3.12 -5.65 11.28
C TYR A 3 -4.21 -4.78 11.91
N CYS A 4 -5.33 -4.60 11.22
CA CYS A 4 -6.45 -3.79 11.73
C CYS A 4 -7.00 -4.35 13.04
N ASN A 5 -7.09 -5.67 13.13
CA ASN A 5 -7.61 -6.37 14.29
C ASN A 5 -6.72 -6.19 15.53
N GLU A 6 -5.40 -6.22 15.35
CA GLU A 6 -4.44 -5.97 16.44
C GLU A 6 -4.34 -4.48 16.80
N LEU A 7 -4.45 -3.57 15.80
CA LEU A 7 -4.25 -2.15 16.00
C LEU A 7 -5.41 -1.44 16.69
N VAL A 8 -6.65 -1.79 16.31
CA VAL A 8 -7.85 -1.01 16.68
C VAL A 8 -8.96 -1.86 17.30
N TYR A 9 -9.12 -3.11 16.87
CA TYR A 9 -10.32 -3.91 17.20
C TYR A 9 -10.07 -4.99 18.27
N GLU A 10 -8.95 -4.93 18.98
CA GLU A 10 -8.63 -5.85 20.09
C GLU A 10 -8.85 -7.34 19.77
N LYS A 11 -8.60 -7.71 18.51
CA LYS A 11 -8.81 -9.07 17.97
C LYS A 11 -10.28 -9.50 17.84
N ASN A 12 -11.22 -8.57 17.90
CA ASN A 12 -12.65 -8.86 17.84
C ASN A 12 -13.22 -9.02 16.42
N LEU A 13 -12.46 -8.58 15.37
CA LEU A 13 -12.91 -8.76 13.99
C LEU A 13 -12.77 -10.21 13.55
N ARG A 14 -13.86 -10.76 13.02
CA ARG A 14 -13.84 -12.06 12.34
C ARG A 14 -13.75 -11.87 10.83
N PRO A 15 -12.79 -12.53 10.14
CA PRO A 15 -12.67 -12.44 8.70
C PRO A 15 -13.87 -13.15 8.05
N LEU A 16 -14.65 -12.42 7.25
CA LEU A 16 -15.75 -13.00 6.49
C LEU A 16 -15.27 -13.92 5.35
N ARG A 17 -14.03 -13.68 4.86
CA ARG A 17 -13.41 -14.47 3.78
C ARG A 17 -12.59 -15.67 4.25
N GLY A 18 -12.56 -15.97 5.55
CA GLY A 18 -11.70 -17.03 6.11
C GLY A 18 -10.21 -16.60 6.21
N LYS A 19 -9.34 -17.58 6.46
CA LYS A 19 -7.87 -17.35 6.47
C LYS A 19 -7.36 -17.37 5.04
N ALA A 20 -6.41 -16.50 4.71
CA ALA A 20 -5.77 -16.46 3.39
C ALA A 20 -5.11 -17.79 2.99
N SER A 21 -4.76 -18.65 3.96
CA SER A 21 -4.23 -19.99 3.74
C SER A 21 -5.27 -21.00 3.23
N ASP A 22 -6.55 -20.76 3.50
CA ASP A 22 -7.61 -21.76 3.28
C ASP A 22 -8.40 -21.47 2.00
N ASP A 23 -8.11 -20.35 1.33
CA ASP A 23 -8.91 -19.89 0.22
C ASP A 23 -8.24 -20.13 -1.14
N ASN A 24 -8.79 -21.06 -1.92
CA ASN A 24 -8.45 -21.20 -3.34
C ASN A 24 -8.76 -19.92 -4.16
N ARG A 25 -9.47 -18.94 -3.55
CA ARG A 25 -9.79 -17.62 -4.08
C ARG A 25 -8.68 -16.60 -3.89
N ASN A 26 -7.57 -16.94 -3.23
CA ASN A 26 -6.43 -16.03 -3.14
C ASN A 26 -5.61 -16.07 -4.45
N VAL A 27 -6.05 -15.26 -5.39
CA VAL A 27 -5.45 -15.11 -6.73
C VAL A 27 -3.94 -14.80 -6.66
N LEU A 28 -3.48 -14.17 -5.58
CA LEU A 28 -2.09 -13.73 -5.41
C LEU A 28 -1.24 -14.67 -4.55
N LYS A 29 -1.76 -15.80 -4.06
CA LYS A 29 -1.11 -16.67 -3.06
C LYS A 29 0.38 -16.97 -3.32
N ASN A 30 0.76 -17.14 -4.58
CA ASN A 30 2.14 -17.45 -4.98
C ASN A 30 2.83 -16.29 -5.71
N TYR A 31 2.21 -15.10 -5.72
CA TYR A 31 2.71 -13.93 -6.44
C TYR A 31 3.06 -12.79 -5.49
N LEU A 32 2.13 -12.37 -4.63
CA LEU A 32 2.35 -11.33 -3.63
C LEU A 32 1.96 -11.82 -2.24
N PRO A 33 2.69 -11.39 -1.20
CA PRO A 33 2.28 -11.63 0.18
C PRO A 33 1.04 -10.81 0.54
N PRO A 34 0.24 -11.24 1.53
CA PRO A 34 -0.85 -10.42 2.07
C PRO A 34 -0.37 -9.07 2.62
N MET A 35 0.84 -9.04 3.20
CA MET A 35 1.57 -7.83 3.57
C MET A 35 3.04 -8.02 3.22
N GLY A 36 3.62 -7.02 2.55
CA GLY A 36 5.02 -7.04 2.14
C GLY A 36 5.63 -5.65 2.05
N ARG A 37 6.93 -5.57 1.82
CA ARG A 37 7.63 -4.30 1.66
C ARG A 37 8.62 -4.32 0.50
N LYS A 38 8.89 -3.11 -0.01
CA LYS A 38 10.08 -2.81 -0.80
C LYS A 38 10.90 -1.78 -0.04
N GLN A 39 12.13 -2.14 0.32
CA GLN A 39 13.04 -1.26 1.04
C GLN A 39 13.55 -0.16 0.10
N ILE A 40 13.43 1.10 0.51
CA ILE A 40 13.88 2.27 -0.23
C ILE A 40 14.54 3.23 0.74
N ASP A 41 15.72 3.72 0.39
CA ASP A 41 16.55 4.59 1.24
C ASP A 41 15.84 5.91 1.54
N SER A 42 15.73 6.23 2.82
CA SER A 42 15.12 7.44 3.36
C SER A 42 15.86 8.74 3.00
N LYS A 43 17.14 8.67 2.59
CA LYS A 43 17.94 9.86 2.22
C LYS A 43 17.32 10.70 1.10
N TYR A 44 16.43 10.12 0.29
CA TYR A 44 15.72 10.82 -0.77
C TYR A 44 14.44 11.52 -0.29
N SER A 45 14.08 11.37 1.00
CA SER A 45 12.95 12.07 1.59
C SER A 45 13.26 13.55 1.78
N LYS A 46 12.36 14.42 1.29
CA LYS A 46 12.50 15.88 1.39
C LYS A 46 11.21 16.51 1.88
N ARG A 47 11.34 17.48 2.77
CA ARG A 47 10.21 18.33 3.16
C ARG A 47 10.02 19.43 2.12
N ILE A 48 8.78 19.62 1.67
CA ILE A 48 8.41 20.66 0.71
C ILE A 48 7.20 21.40 1.28
N GLY A 49 7.46 22.59 1.86
CA GLY A 49 6.45 23.33 2.62
C GLY A 49 5.91 22.52 3.79
N THR A 50 4.60 22.29 3.81
CA THR A 50 3.91 21.47 4.82
C THR A 50 3.81 19.99 4.43
N SER A 51 4.34 19.59 3.26
CA SER A 51 4.26 18.24 2.74
C SER A 51 5.65 17.58 2.63
N ARG A 52 5.67 16.33 2.19
CA ARG A 52 6.88 15.54 1.98
C ARG A 52 6.83 14.83 0.66
N GLN A 53 8.02 14.53 0.15
CA GLN A 53 8.24 13.75 -1.06
C GLN A 53 9.49 12.89 -0.91
N ASN A 54 9.47 11.69 -1.48
CA ASN A 54 10.63 10.86 -1.72
C ASN A 54 10.61 10.45 -3.20
N SER A 55 11.51 11.06 -3.99
CA SER A 55 11.54 10.84 -5.43
C SER A 55 11.90 9.41 -5.79
N LYS A 56 12.84 8.81 -5.05
CA LYS A 56 13.25 7.42 -5.29
C LYS A 56 12.11 6.44 -4.99
N GLU A 57 11.34 6.70 -3.94
CA GLU A 57 10.17 5.90 -3.60
C GLU A 57 9.10 6.00 -4.69
N ALA A 58 8.87 7.21 -5.24
CA ALA A 58 7.93 7.39 -6.35
C ALA A 58 8.40 6.68 -7.63
N GLU A 59 9.70 6.73 -7.95
CA GLU A 59 10.31 6.03 -9.09
C GLU A 59 10.13 4.50 -8.95
N GLU A 60 10.49 3.95 -7.81
CA GLU A 60 10.37 2.50 -7.55
C GLU A 60 8.91 2.02 -7.58
N ILE A 61 7.97 2.84 -7.10
CA ILE A 61 6.54 2.53 -7.20
C ILE A 61 6.11 2.49 -8.67
N VAL A 62 6.45 3.49 -9.47
CA VAL A 62 6.05 3.56 -10.88
C VAL A 62 6.69 2.44 -11.69
N GLU A 63 7.94 2.10 -11.41
CA GLU A 63 8.62 0.97 -12.04
C GLU A 63 7.97 -0.36 -11.66
N TRP A 64 7.63 -0.55 -10.38
CA TRP A 64 6.92 -1.74 -9.93
C TRP A 64 5.53 -1.86 -10.59
N VAL A 65 4.81 -0.76 -10.72
CA VAL A 65 3.52 -0.69 -11.43
C VAL A 65 3.70 -1.10 -12.89
N ARG A 66 4.71 -0.57 -13.59
CA ARG A 66 5.02 -0.89 -14.98
C ARG A 66 5.23 -2.39 -15.20
N LEU A 67 5.92 -3.04 -14.27
CA LEU A 67 6.25 -4.47 -14.36
C LEU A 67 5.09 -5.38 -13.98
N ASN A 68 4.22 -4.95 -13.07
CA ASN A 68 3.27 -5.85 -12.41
C ASN A 68 1.80 -5.60 -12.76
N TYR A 69 1.42 -4.40 -13.23
CA TYR A 69 0.02 -4.05 -13.42
C TYR A 69 -0.73 -5.01 -14.34
N PHE A 70 -0.20 -5.28 -15.54
CA PHE A 70 -0.86 -6.17 -16.49
C PHE A 70 -0.88 -7.62 -16.01
N VAL A 71 0.14 -8.07 -15.31
CA VAL A 71 0.18 -9.41 -14.70
C VAL A 71 -0.91 -9.55 -13.64
N LEU A 72 -1.11 -8.52 -12.81
CA LEU A 72 -2.20 -8.49 -11.83
C LEU A 72 -3.57 -8.52 -12.52
N CYS A 73 -3.78 -7.67 -13.52
CA CYS A 73 -5.03 -7.63 -14.27
C CYS A 73 -5.36 -9.01 -14.86
N GLU A 74 -4.38 -9.69 -15.47
CA GLU A 74 -4.59 -11.02 -16.05
C GLU A 74 -4.93 -12.07 -15.00
N LYS A 75 -4.24 -12.08 -13.87
CA LYS A 75 -4.54 -13.00 -12.75
C LYS A 75 -5.97 -12.83 -12.23
N TYR A 76 -6.45 -11.60 -12.07
CA TYR A 76 -7.80 -11.33 -11.60
C TYR A 76 -8.84 -11.64 -12.68
N ARG A 77 -8.57 -11.29 -13.94
CA ARG A 77 -9.46 -11.61 -15.07
C ARG A 77 -9.72 -13.10 -15.20
N GLN A 78 -8.72 -13.96 -14.99
CA GLN A 78 -8.85 -15.40 -15.04
C GLN A 78 -9.69 -16.01 -13.91
N ASN A 79 -9.84 -15.27 -12.80
CA ASN A 79 -10.49 -15.78 -11.58
C ASN A 79 -11.85 -15.10 -11.27
N GLU A 80 -12.21 -14.06 -11.99
CA GLU A 80 -13.48 -13.37 -11.84
C GLU A 80 -14.43 -13.72 -13.01
N ALA A 81 -15.74 -13.71 -12.76
CA ALA A 81 -16.71 -13.81 -13.82
C ALA A 81 -16.53 -12.63 -14.82
N ALA A 82 -16.62 -12.89 -16.10
CA ALA A 82 -16.28 -11.94 -17.18
C ALA A 82 -16.96 -10.56 -17.07
N ASN A 83 -18.10 -10.49 -16.40
CA ASN A 83 -18.91 -9.27 -16.17
C ASN A 83 -18.61 -8.56 -14.83
N GLN A 84 -17.69 -9.08 -14.01
CA GLN A 84 -17.36 -8.51 -12.69
C GLN A 84 -15.94 -7.95 -12.65
N PHE A 85 -15.10 -8.22 -13.65
CA PHE A 85 -13.74 -7.71 -13.72
C PHE A 85 -13.73 -6.22 -14.09
N ASP A 86 -13.13 -5.42 -13.20
CA ASP A 86 -12.90 -3.99 -13.42
C ASP A 86 -11.44 -3.64 -13.08
N GLU A 87 -10.66 -3.25 -14.08
CA GLU A 87 -9.26 -2.86 -13.93
C GLU A 87 -9.04 -1.77 -12.90
N LYS A 88 -10.03 -0.90 -12.69
CA LYS A 88 -9.97 0.17 -11.68
C LYS A 88 -10.00 -0.33 -10.24
N THR A 89 -10.39 -1.59 -10.02
CA THR A 89 -10.42 -2.20 -8.68
C THR A 89 -9.12 -2.88 -8.30
N ILE A 90 -8.18 -3.05 -9.24
CA ILE A 90 -6.98 -3.87 -9.04
C ILE A 90 -5.96 -3.17 -8.15
N LEU A 91 -5.56 -1.94 -8.50
CA LEU A 91 -4.43 -1.28 -7.85
C LEU A 91 -4.79 0.12 -7.34
N GLY A 92 -4.35 0.38 -6.11
CA GLY A 92 -4.39 1.72 -5.53
C GLY A 92 -3.07 2.08 -4.86
N ILE A 93 -2.72 3.36 -4.86
CA ILE A 93 -1.50 3.88 -4.24
C ILE A 93 -1.90 4.94 -3.22
N ILE A 94 -1.56 4.68 -1.96
CA ILE A 94 -1.90 5.54 -0.82
C ILE A 94 -0.62 6.10 -0.21
N THR A 95 -0.63 7.36 0.13
CA THR A 95 0.45 8.02 0.90
C THR A 95 -0.14 8.99 1.92
N PRO A 96 0.54 9.25 3.06
CA PRO A 96 0.13 10.29 4.00
C PRO A 96 0.25 11.72 3.44
N PHE A 97 1.03 11.93 2.38
CA PHE A 97 1.47 13.25 1.95
C PHE A 97 0.94 13.64 0.56
N LYS A 98 0.25 14.79 0.49
CA LYS A 98 -0.28 15.34 -0.78
C LYS A 98 0.82 15.55 -1.83
N GLY A 99 2.01 16.00 -1.42
CA GLY A 99 3.15 16.19 -2.32
C GLY A 99 3.60 14.89 -2.99
N GLN A 100 3.70 13.81 -2.23
CA GLN A 100 4.05 12.48 -2.77
C GLN A 100 2.96 11.96 -3.73
N SER A 101 1.69 12.10 -3.34
CA SER A 101 0.57 11.72 -4.20
C SER A 101 0.61 12.46 -5.55
N ALA A 102 0.85 13.77 -5.54
CA ALA A 102 0.96 14.57 -6.75
C ALA A 102 2.16 14.14 -7.62
N MET A 103 3.31 13.86 -7.00
CA MET A 103 4.50 13.36 -7.69
C MET A 103 4.22 12.03 -8.39
N ILE A 104 3.68 11.04 -7.68
CA ILE A 104 3.37 9.72 -8.24
C ILE A 104 2.36 9.85 -9.39
N LYS A 105 1.30 10.63 -9.23
CA LYS A 105 0.32 10.89 -10.30
C LYS A 105 0.97 11.46 -11.55
N SER A 106 1.83 12.48 -11.39
CA SER A 106 2.54 13.10 -12.51
C SER A 106 3.46 12.11 -13.23
N MET A 107 4.13 11.23 -12.48
CA MET A 107 5.00 10.22 -13.06
C MET A 107 4.21 9.14 -13.81
N ILE A 108 3.12 8.64 -13.24
CA ILE A 108 2.22 7.67 -13.91
C ILE A 108 1.69 8.28 -15.20
N LYS A 109 1.14 9.49 -15.15
CA LYS A 109 0.61 10.19 -16.34
C LYS A 109 1.65 10.31 -17.46
N ARG A 110 2.91 10.57 -17.11
CA ARG A 110 4.00 10.75 -18.08
C ARG A 110 4.55 9.43 -18.61
N GLN A 111 4.67 8.40 -17.77
CA GLN A 111 5.40 7.17 -18.07
C GLN A 111 4.49 5.98 -18.40
N LEU A 112 3.24 6.01 -17.95
CA LEU A 112 2.25 4.93 -18.06
C LEU A 112 0.85 5.52 -18.43
N PRO A 113 0.76 6.35 -19.49
CA PRO A 113 -0.48 7.05 -19.83
C PRO A 113 -1.64 6.08 -20.14
N GLU A 114 -1.33 4.89 -20.62
CA GLU A 114 -2.30 3.85 -21.00
C GLU A 114 -3.08 3.28 -19.80
N ILE A 115 -2.52 3.38 -18.59
CA ILE A 115 -3.14 2.86 -17.36
C ILE A 115 -3.45 3.94 -16.33
N GLU A 116 -3.16 5.22 -16.62
CA GLU A 116 -3.37 6.34 -15.68
C GLU A 116 -4.79 6.34 -15.10
N GLY A 117 -5.79 6.14 -15.95
CA GLY A 117 -7.21 6.16 -15.57
C GLY A 117 -7.67 4.99 -14.69
N ASN A 118 -6.85 3.94 -14.61
CA ASN A 118 -7.17 2.71 -13.88
C ASN A 118 -6.54 2.64 -12.49
N ILE A 119 -5.54 3.48 -12.22
CA ILE A 119 -4.82 3.49 -10.93
C ILE A 119 -5.25 4.67 -10.08
N ALA A 120 -5.89 4.36 -8.96
CA ALA A 120 -6.20 5.39 -7.98
C ALA A 120 -4.95 5.74 -7.16
N VAL A 121 -4.54 7.03 -7.19
CA VAL A 121 -3.43 7.55 -6.38
C VAL A 121 -3.94 8.65 -5.48
N GLY A 122 -3.67 8.60 -4.17
CA GLY A 122 -4.16 9.64 -3.28
C GLY A 122 -3.65 9.55 -1.85
N THR A 123 -4.19 10.42 -1.00
CA THR A 123 -4.02 10.29 0.44
C THR A 123 -5.05 9.32 1.02
N VAL A 124 -4.85 8.90 2.26
CA VAL A 124 -5.78 7.98 2.94
C VAL A 124 -7.23 8.49 2.89
N HIS A 125 -7.44 9.81 3.03
CA HIS A 125 -8.78 10.42 2.95
C HIS A 125 -9.42 10.27 1.57
N THR A 126 -8.62 10.29 0.50
CA THR A 126 -9.11 10.11 -0.88
C THR A 126 -9.64 8.70 -1.12
N PHE A 127 -9.15 7.71 -0.36
CA PHE A 127 -9.56 6.31 -0.46
C PHE A 127 -10.69 5.93 0.50
N GLN A 128 -11.33 6.90 1.16
CA GLN A 128 -12.41 6.62 2.06
C GLN A 128 -13.61 6.00 1.29
N GLY A 129 -13.97 4.75 1.64
CA GLY A 129 -15.01 3.99 0.95
C GLY A 129 -14.55 3.18 -0.28
N ALA A 130 -13.36 3.40 -0.84
CA ALA A 130 -12.87 2.70 -2.02
C ALA A 130 -11.87 1.58 -1.65
N GLU A 131 -12.16 0.33 -2.02
CA GLU A 131 -11.25 -0.80 -1.83
C GLU A 131 -10.55 -1.15 -3.15
N ARG A 132 -9.35 -1.74 -3.06
CA ARG A 132 -8.58 -2.30 -4.17
C ARG A 132 -8.05 -3.68 -3.81
N ASN A 133 -7.80 -4.49 -4.82
CA ASN A 133 -7.23 -5.82 -4.58
C ASN A 133 -5.82 -5.68 -3.99
N VAL A 134 -5.01 -4.79 -4.57
CA VAL A 134 -3.66 -4.47 -4.11
C VAL A 134 -3.57 -3.00 -3.74
N ILE A 135 -3.04 -2.70 -2.57
CA ILE A 135 -2.69 -1.35 -2.14
C ILE A 135 -1.18 -1.23 -1.98
N ILE A 136 -0.59 -0.25 -2.63
CA ILE A 136 0.77 0.23 -2.35
C ILE A 136 0.67 1.41 -1.39
N PHE A 137 1.43 1.36 -0.30
CA PHE A 137 1.56 2.42 0.67
C PHE A 137 2.96 3.05 0.57
N SER A 138 3.01 4.31 0.14
CA SER A 138 4.22 5.11 0.05
C SER A 138 4.43 5.86 1.36
N SER A 139 5.40 5.45 2.18
CA SER A 139 5.58 5.94 3.55
C SER A 139 6.25 7.31 3.61
N VAL A 140 7.23 7.56 2.76
CA VAL A 140 7.94 8.85 2.56
C VAL A 140 8.80 9.31 3.73
N TYR A 141 8.84 8.62 4.86
CA TYR A 141 9.59 9.07 6.02
C TYR A 141 11.10 9.05 5.81
N GLY A 142 11.76 10.08 6.32
CA GLY A 142 13.21 10.16 6.45
C GLY A 142 13.67 9.68 7.83
N SER A 143 14.94 9.28 7.94
CA SER A 143 15.55 8.73 9.17
C SER A 143 15.45 9.63 10.41
N GLU A 144 15.41 10.96 10.22
CA GLU A 144 15.44 11.94 11.29
C GLU A 144 14.08 12.18 11.96
N GLU A 145 13.00 11.72 11.36
CA GLU A 145 11.65 12.13 11.76
C GLU A 145 10.78 11.00 12.27
N GLY A 146 11.27 9.77 12.17
CA GLY A 146 10.48 8.60 12.52
C GLY A 146 9.12 8.57 11.82
N CYS A 147 8.23 7.75 12.28
CA CYS A 147 6.88 7.63 11.72
C CYS A 147 5.81 8.30 12.60
N TYR A 148 6.13 9.49 13.12
CA TYR A 148 5.23 10.23 14.04
C TYR A 148 3.79 10.33 13.50
N PHE A 149 3.62 10.68 12.24
CA PHE A 149 2.28 10.85 11.67
C PHE A 149 1.51 9.52 11.61
N ILE A 150 2.16 8.41 11.30
CA ILE A 150 1.57 7.07 11.30
C ILE A 150 1.20 6.67 12.73
N ASN A 151 2.10 6.90 13.69
CA ASN A 151 1.91 6.48 15.08
C ASN A 151 0.88 7.33 15.83
N SER A 152 0.83 8.64 15.55
CA SER A 152 -0.14 9.54 16.17
C SER A 152 -1.57 9.32 15.66
N ASN A 153 -1.74 8.71 14.51
CA ASN A 153 -3.04 8.51 13.87
C ASN A 153 -3.30 7.04 13.50
N LYS A 154 -3.57 6.22 14.52
CA LYS A 154 -3.89 4.80 14.34
C LYS A 154 -5.08 4.56 13.40
N SER A 155 -6.08 5.44 13.47
CA SER A 155 -7.27 5.35 12.61
C SER A 155 -6.91 5.52 11.13
N LEU A 156 -5.96 6.38 10.81
CA LEU A 156 -5.48 6.58 9.44
C LEU A 156 -4.86 5.28 8.89
N MET A 157 -3.99 4.64 9.66
CA MET A 157 -3.37 3.38 9.23
C MET A 157 -4.38 2.23 9.16
N ASN A 158 -5.35 2.18 10.08
CA ASN A 158 -6.44 1.23 9.99
C ASN A 158 -7.23 1.40 8.68
N VAL A 159 -7.56 2.64 8.31
CA VAL A 159 -8.24 2.93 7.04
C VAL A 159 -7.36 2.53 5.86
N ALA A 160 -6.07 2.91 5.83
CA ALA A 160 -5.19 2.59 4.72
C ALA A 160 -5.07 1.07 4.48
N VAL A 161 -4.79 0.29 5.54
CA VAL A 161 -4.65 -1.17 5.42
C VAL A 161 -5.97 -1.84 5.06
N SER A 162 -7.11 -1.36 5.60
CA SER A 162 -8.43 -1.91 5.30
C SER A 162 -8.86 -1.68 3.84
N ARG A 163 -8.17 -0.82 3.07
CA ARG A 163 -8.44 -0.64 1.64
C ARG A 163 -7.94 -1.80 0.79
N ALA A 164 -7.00 -2.60 1.30
CA ALA A 164 -6.48 -3.75 0.58
C ALA A 164 -7.36 -4.99 0.80
N LYS A 165 -7.84 -5.59 -0.29
CA LYS A 165 -8.57 -6.86 -0.24
C LYS A 165 -7.62 -8.05 -0.08
N ASP A 166 -6.53 -8.08 -0.85
CA ASP A 166 -5.66 -9.23 -0.97
C ASP A 166 -4.20 -8.95 -0.57
N SER A 167 -3.65 -7.78 -0.94
CA SER A 167 -2.25 -7.45 -0.66
C SER A 167 -2.05 -5.97 -0.29
N PHE A 168 -1.29 -5.72 0.79
CA PHE A 168 -0.87 -4.39 1.22
C PHE A 168 0.65 -4.32 1.20
N LEU A 169 1.22 -3.49 0.33
CA LEU A 169 2.64 -3.39 0.07
C LEU A 169 3.19 -2.04 0.53
N VAL A 170 4.19 -2.05 1.42
CA VAL A 170 4.83 -0.82 1.91
C VAL A 170 6.10 -0.54 1.10
N PHE A 171 6.16 0.63 0.49
CA PHE A 171 7.35 1.17 -0.15
C PHE A 171 7.94 2.25 0.74
N GLY A 172 9.20 2.12 1.08
CA GLY A 172 9.91 3.09 1.92
C GLY A 172 10.98 2.46 2.80
N ASP A 173 11.52 3.26 3.71
CA ASP A 173 12.57 2.83 4.62
C ASP A 173 11.99 2.24 5.91
N SER A 174 12.12 0.93 6.06
CA SER A 174 11.68 0.24 7.27
C SER A 174 12.47 0.65 8.52
N GLY A 175 13.68 1.21 8.35
CA GLY A 175 14.47 1.80 9.44
C GLY A 175 13.81 3.04 10.06
N CYS A 176 12.99 3.74 9.29
CA CYS A 176 12.22 4.89 9.77
C CYS A 176 10.93 4.50 10.51
N LEU A 177 10.51 3.24 10.44
CA LEU A 177 9.36 2.76 11.20
C LEU A 177 9.79 2.44 12.63
N GLU A 178 8.95 2.86 13.59
CA GLU A 178 9.22 2.71 15.02
C GLU A 178 9.46 1.25 15.43
N GLY A 179 10.38 1.03 16.38
CA GLY A 179 10.68 -0.29 16.89
C GLY A 179 9.67 -0.86 17.89
N ASN A 180 8.77 -0.01 18.45
CA ASN A 180 7.74 -0.46 19.39
C ASN A 180 6.69 -1.34 18.66
N PRO A 181 6.61 -2.65 18.94
CA PRO A 181 5.72 -3.57 18.22
C PRO A 181 4.22 -3.30 18.44
N LYS A 182 3.87 -2.47 19.43
CA LYS A 182 2.48 -2.07 19.72
C LYS A 182 2.07 -0.77 19.04
N SER A 183 3.01 -0.01 18.49
CA SER A 183 2.69 1.19 17.70
C SER A 183 2.23 0.81 16.30
N ALA A 184 1.55 1.73 15.62
CA ALA A 184 1.11 1.52 14.26
C ALA A 184 2.28 1.26 13.29
N GLY A 185 3.36 2.04 13.42
CA GLY A 185 4.58 1.88 12.61
C GLY A 185 5.33 0.58 12.93
N GLY A 186 5.51 0.24 14.21
CA GLY A 186 6.20 -0.98 14.61
C GLY A 186 5.45 -2.25 14.23
N MET A 187 4.11 -2.20 14.32
CA MET A 187 3.26 -3.29 13.84
C MET A 187 3.35 -3.44 12.32
N LEU A 188 3.35 -2.31 11.58
CA LEU A 188 3.52 -2.30 10.13
C LEU A 188 4.88 -2.91 9.75
N LYS A 189 5.97 -2.49 10.41
CA LYS A 189 7.31 -3.05 10.22
C LYS A 189 7.36 -4.56 10.38
N ARG A 190 6.78 -5.07 11.47
CA ARG A 190 6.73 -6.51 11.78
C ARG A 190 5.90 -7.30 10.78
N MET A 191 4.75 -6.79 10.36
CA MET A 191 3.85 -7.52 9.46
C MET A 191 4.27 -7.45 7.98
N THR A 192 5.19 -6.55 7.63
CA THR A 192 5.73 -6.41 6.27
C THR A 192 7.17 -6.87 6.13
N GLU A 193 7.62 -7.83 6.96
CA GLU A 193 9.00 -8.35 6.91
C GLU A 193 9.35 -9.02 5.58
N ARG A 194 8.36 -9.57 4.86
CA ARG A 194 8.58 -10.19 3.56
C ARG A 194 8.86 -9.13 2.50
N GLU A 195 10.07 -9.18 1.94
CA GLU A 195 10.42 -8.31 0.83
C GLU A 195 9.77 -8.78 -0.47
N ILE A 196 9.35 -7.80 -1.28
CA ILE A 196 8.86 -7.99 -2.65
C ILE A 196 9.93 -7.54 -3.64
N ILE A 197 10.07 -8.28 -4.73
CA ILE A 197 11.01 -7.98 -5.81
C ILE A 197 10.43 -6.93 -6.75
#